data_9d00fb281b6d6fd9127f6c9d0a51be82
#
_entry.id   9d00fb281b6d6fd9127f6c9d0a51be82
#
_cell.length_a   1.000
_cell.length_b   1.000
_cell.length_c   1.000
_cell.angle_alpha   90.00
_cell.angle_beta   90.00
_cell.angle_gamma   90.00
#
_symmetry.space_group_name_H-M   'P 1'
#
loop_
_entity.id
_entity.type
_entity.pdbx_description
1 polymer ?
#
loop_
_entity_poly.entity_id
_entity_poly.type
_entity_poly.pdbx_seq_one_letter_code
_entity_poly.pdbx_strand_id
1 'polypeptide(L)'
;YPFAIDWAEQSHGRIIAPGLGIYFMSPKEKDWPLTDITRQLFFLRDIGMGHAYFRSKFFTDNTKGIYDFATDEYGTYPSLIPPMTWAKAASPQKPYNLTFTTQKDGTMRMTWQHQVKDTTMIPFNVYSPTSYPVDTKDARNLVAIRRQARSLLIPSEKGRHYAVTATDRYGNESLALQEAYTADT
;
A
#
# COMPACT_ATOMS: atom_id res chain seq x y z
N TYR A 1 9.92 -20.59 -12.69
CA TYR A 1 9.98 -19.19 -13.19
C TYR A 1 9.44 -19.01 -14.62
N PRO A 2 9.64 -19.93 -15.60
CA PRO A 2 9.14 -19.75 -16.97
C PRO A 2 7.64 -19.48 -17.03
N PHE A 3 6.82 -20.20 -16.26
CA PHE A 3 5.36 -19.99 -16.22
C PHE A 3 4.96 -18.60 -15.72
N ALA A 4 5.69 -18.05 -14.74
CA ALA A 4 5.38 -16.72 -14.24
C ALA A 4 5.69 -15.64 -15.28
N ILE A 5 6.77 -15.80 -16.04
CA ILE A 5 7.11 -14.91 -17.16
C ILE A 5 6.03 -14.98 -18.24
N ASP A 6 5.67 -16.18 -18.67
CA ASP A 6 4.62 -16.40 -19.66
C ASP A 6 3.28 -15.79 -19.21
N TRP A 7 2.90 -15.98 -17.96
CA TRP A 7 1.68 -15.38 -17.41
C TRP A 7 1.75 -13.86 -17.36
N ALA A 8 2.91 -13.27 -17.05
CA ALA A 8 3.09 -11.83 -17.08
C ALA A 8 2.91 -11.29 -18.50
N GLU A 9 3.53 -11.92 -19.50
CA GLU A 9 3.43 -11.56 -20.92
C GLU A 9 1.99 -11.72 -21.45
N GLN A 10 1.29 -12.79 -21.06
CA GLN A 10 -0.09 -13.08 -21.47
C GLN A 10 -1.14 -12.33 -20.63
N SER A 11 -0.74 -11.55 -19.64
CA SER A 11 -1.66 -10.85 -18.73
C SER A 11 -2.49 -9.77 -19.40
N HIS A 12 -2.01 -9.22 -20.50
CA HIS A 12 -2.60 -8.06 -21.17
C HIS A 12 -2.87 -6.90 -20.19
N GLY A 13 -1.93 -6.64 -19.27
CA GLY A 13 -2.03 -5.61 -18.25
C GLY A 13 -2.95 -5.93 -17.06
N ARG A 14 -3.44 -7.18 -16.95
CA ARG A 14 -4.25 -7.62 -15.81
C ARG A 14 -3.38 -7.97 -14.62
N ILE A 15 -3.97 -7.84 -13.42
CA ILE A 15 -3.30 -8.22 -12.18
C ILE A 15 -3.28 -9.75 -12.10
N ILE A 16 -2.07 -10.32 -11.93
CA ILE A 16 -1.88 -11.74 -11.69
C ILE A 16 -1.19 -11.93 -10.35
N ALA A 17 -1.69 -12.87 -9.56
CA ALA A 17 -1.16 -13.23 -8.26
C ALA A 17 -1.04 -14.76 -8.16
N PRO A 18 0.07 -15.36 -8.59
CA PRO A 18 0.30 -16.79 -8.50
C PRO A 18 0.22 -17.31 -7.06
N GLY A 19 -0.37 -18.49 -6.90
CA GLY A 19 -0.37 -19.22 -5.63
C GLY A 19 0.98 -19.85 -5.35
N LEU A 20 1.59 -19.50 -4.22
CA LEU A 20 2.83 -20.10 -3.75
C LEU A 20 2.53 -21.24 -2.78
N GLY A 21 3.05 -22.42 -3.08
CA GLY A 21 2.90 -23.61 -2.26
C GLY A 21 3.81 -23.57 -1.04
N ILE A 22 3.58 -22.67 -0.09
CA ILE A 22 4.40 -22.55 1.13
C ILE A 22 4.31 -23.81 2.03
N TYR A 23 3.30 -24.65 1.82
CA TYR A 23 3.19 -25.94 2.50
C TYR A 23 4.35 -26.90 2.18
N PHE A 24 5.07 -26.70 1.09
CA PHE A 24 6.28 -27.47 0.76
C PHE A 24 7.43 -27.24 1.77
N MET A 25 7.35 -26.22 2.63
CA MET A 25 8.28 -26.06 3.75
C MET A 25 8.10 -27.13 4.84
N SER A 26 6.95 -27.84 4.86
CA SER A 26 6.72 -28.92 5.80
C SER A 26 7.72 -30.07 5.60
N PRO A 27 8.31 -30.61 6.69
CA PRO A 27 9.12 -31.84 6.61
C PRO A 27 8.35 -33.07 6.08
N LYS A 28 7.01 -33.06 6.17
CA LYS A 28 6.14 -34.11 5.63
C LYS A 28 5.92 -34.00 4.11
N GLU A 29 6.34 -32.90 3.51
CA GLU A 29 6.25 -32.63 2.08
C GLU A 29 7.64 -32.63 1.45
N LYS A 30 8.15 -31.45 1.07
CA LYS A 30 9.46 -31.33 0.41
C LYS A 30 10.56 -30.74 1.31
N ASP A 31 10.19 -30.35 2.51
CA ASP A 31 11.08 -29.72 3.49
C ASP A 31 11.87 -28.52 2.95
N TRP A 32 11.25 -27.74 2.04
CA TRP A 32 11.90 -26.56 1.45
C TRP A 32 12.37 -25.58 2.53
N PRO A 33 13.58 -25.04 2.41
CA PRO A 33 14.03 -23.93 3.25
C PRO A 33 13.22 -22.67 2.93
N LEU A 34 13.16 -21.72 3.87
CA LEU A 34 12.50 -20.42 3.66
C LEU A 34 13.04 -19.70 2.43
N THR A 35 14.33 -19.82 2.14
CA THR A 35 14.99 -19.21 0.99
C THR A 35 14.37 -19.57 -0.36
N ASP A 36 13.77 -20.74 -0.51
CA ASP A 36 13.09 -21.11 -1.75
C ASP A 36 11.80 -20.35 -1.96
N ILE A 37 11.10 -20.02 -0.86
CA ILE A 37 9.89 -19.18 -0.90
C ILE A 37 10.27 -17.71 -1.11
N THR A 38 11.25 -17.20 -0.36
CA THR A 38 11.67 -15.79 -0.47
C THR A 38 12.17 -15.46 -1.87
N ARG A 39 12.92 -16.36 -2.50
CA ARG A 39 13.37 -16.22 -3.89
C ARG A 39 12.20 -16.13 -4.88
N GLN A 40 11.14 -16.91 -4.69
CA GLN A 40 9.94 -16.83 -5.52
C GLN A 40 9.23 -15.49 -5.33
N LEU A 41 9.10 -15.01 -4.10
CA LEU A 41 8.47 -13.74 -3.76
C LEU A 41 9.19 -12.56 -4.40
N PHE A 42 10.52 -12.47 -4.25
CA PHE A 42 11.30 -11.41 -4.88
C PHE A 42 11.24 -11.47 -6.41
N PHE A 43 11.30 -12.67 -6.99
CA PHE A 43 11.16 -12.82 -8.43
C PHE A 43 9.79 -12.30 -8.94
N LEU A 44 8.69 -12.64 -8.27
CA LEU A 44 7.36 -12.15 -8.65
C LEU A 44 7.26 -10.62 -8.51
N ARG A 45 7.85 -10.06 -7.46
CA ARG A 45 7.94 -8.61 -7.28
C ARG A 45 8.71 -7.94 -8.42
N ASP A 46 9.84 -8.49 -8.82
CA ASP A 46 10.71 -7.94 -9.88
C ASP A 46 10.00 -7.90 -11.24
N ILE A 47 9.14 -8.88 -11.52
CA ILE A 47 8.32 -8.90 -12.75
C ILE A 47 6.94 -8.24 -12.60
N GLY A 48 6.70 -7.52 -11.48
CA GLY A 48 5.48 -6.75 -11.26
C GLY A 48 4.23 -7.58 -10.97
N MET A 49 4.36 -8.82 -10.53
CA MET A 49 3.24 -9.69 -10.16
C MET A 49 2.93 -9.62 -8.66
N GLY A 50 1.67 -9.86 -8.32
CA GLY A 50 1.27 -10.17 -6.95
C GLY A 50 1.60 -11.61 -6.57
N HIS A 51 1.13 -12.03 -5.40
CA HIS A 51 1.25 -13.43 -4.96
C HIS A 51 0.11 -13.77 -4.00
N ALA A 52 -0.16 -15.05 -3.84
CA ALA A 52 -1.04 -15.61 -2.83
C ALA A 52 -0.33 -16.79 -2.13
N TYR A 53 -0.55 -16.94 -0.84
CA TYR A 53 0.07 -18.02 -0.08
C TYR A 53 -0.91 -19.19 0.13
N PHE A 54 -0.47 -20.39 -0.14
CA PHE A 54 -1.20 -21.59 0.19
C PHE A 54 -0.35 -22.45 1.16
N ARG A 55 -0.71 -22.53 2.43
CA ARG A 55 -1.91 -22.06 3.13
C ARG A 55 -1.56 -21.26 4.38
N SER A 56 -2.53 -20.50 4.92
CA SER A 56 -2.35 -19.59 6.06
C SER A 56 -1.79 -20.22 7.34
N LYS A 57 -2.04 -21.52 7.58
CA LYS A 57 -1.50 -22.24 8.74
C LYS A 57 0.01 -22.05 8.94
N PHE A 58 0.78 -21.98 7.87
CA PHE A 58 2.24 -21.80 7.92
C PHE A 58 2.65 -20.43 8.47
N PHE A 59 1.82 -19.41 8.28
CA PHE A 59 2.00 -18.11 8.93
C PHE A 59 1.64 -18.17 10.41
N THR A 60 0.51 -18.79 10.77
CA THR A 60 0.11 -18.95 12.17
C THR A 60 1.15 -19.70 12.99
N ASP A 61 1.74 -20.72 12.39
CA ASP A 61 2.79 -21.56 13.03
C ASP A 61 4.18 -20.92 12.91
N ASN A 62 4.31 -19.80 12.20
CA ASN A 62 5.59 -19.17 11.82
C ASN A 62 6.63 -20.19 11.31
N THR A 63 6.18 -21.10 10.44
CA THR A 63 7.02 -22.21 9.95
C THR A 63 8.28 -21.68 9.29
N LYS A 64 9.44 -22.07 9.81
CA LYS A 64 10.77 -21.63 9.35
C LYS A 64 10.93 -20.10 9.30
N GLY A 65 10.15 -19.34 10.07
CA GLY A 65 10.24 -17.87 10.13
C GLY A 65 9.52 -17.14 9.00
N ILE A 66 8.57 -17.76 8.29
CA ILE A 66 7.88 -17.12 7.17
C ILE A 66 7.03 -15.93 7.59
N TYR A 67 6.45 -15.96 8.79
CA TYR A 67 5.69 -14.82 9.31
C TYR A 67 6.59 -13.62 9.55
N ASP A 68 7.71 -13.84 10.26
CA ASP A 68 8.69 -12.78 10.56
C ASP A 68 9.25 -12.19 9.26
N PHE A 69 9.64 -13.02 8.30
CA PHE A 69 10.07 -12.55 6.99
C PHE A 69 9.01 -11.71 6.27
N ALA A 70 7.75 -12.18 6.28
CA ALA A 70 6.67 -11.48 5.59
C ALA A 70 6.32 -10.13 6.22
N THR A 71 6.46 -9.97 7.54
CA THR A 71 6.15 -8.74 8.27
C THR A 71 7.33 -7.77 8.32
N ASP A 72 8.52 -8.27 8.62
CA ASP A 72 9.65 -7.43 8.99
C ASP A 72 10.57 -7.11 7.82
N GLU A 73 10.60 -7.96 6.79
CA GLU A 73 11.47 -7.78 5.63
C GLU A 73 10.69 -7.50 4.34
N TYR A 74 9.81 -8.42 3.94
CA TYR A 74 9.14 -8.35 2.64
C TYR A 74 7.99 -7.34 2.62
N GLY A 75 7.20 -7.25 3.68
CA GLY A 75 6.02 -6.41 3.84
C GLY A 75 6.18 -5.28 4.83
N THR A 76 7.40 -4.82 5.11
CA THR A 76 7.71 -3.74 6.06
C THR A 76 6.90 -2.47 5.79
N TYR A 77 6.65 -2.16 4.53
CA TYR A 77 5.88 -1.01 4.10
C TYR A 77 4.55 -1.44 3.46
N PRO A 78 3.47 -0.68 3.68
CA PRO A 78 2.21 -0.94 3.02
C PRO A 78 2.31 -0.77 1.51
N SER A 79 1.42 -1.45 0.78
CA SER A 79 1.31 -1.31 -0.66
C SER A 79 -0.12 -1.06 -1.09
N LEU A 80 -0.29 -0.30 -2.17
CA LEU A 80 -1.57 -0.12 -2.81
C LEU A 80 -1.83 -1.24 -3.81
N ILE A 81 -3.10 -1.56 -4.01
CA ILE A 81 -3.51 -2.44 -5.10
C ILE A 81 -3.24 -1.70 -6.42
N PRO A 82 -2.55 -2.32 -7.38
CA PRO A 82 -2.33 -1.69 -8.68
C PRO A 82 -3.62 -1.27 -9.37
N PRO A 83 -3.66 -0.16 -10.10
CA PRO A 83 -4.88 0.32 -10.74
C PRO A 83 -5.34 -0.63 -11.85
N MET A 84 -6.64 -0.87 -11.90
CA MET A 84 -7.30 -1.67 -12.95
C MET A 84 -7.59 -0.79 -14.17
N THR A 85 -6.56 -0.33 -14.85
CA THR A 85 -6.66 0.63 -15.97
C THR A 85 -7.45 0.11 -17.15
N TRP A 86 -7.53 -1.22 -17.32
CA TRP A 86 -8.38 -1.87 -18.32
C TRP A 86 -9.88 -1.72 -18.06
N ALA A 87 -10.28 -1.49 -16.80
CA ALA A 87 -11.68 -1.26 -16.44
C ALA A 87 -12.03 0.22 -16.46
N LYS A 88 -11.12 1.08 -16.03
CA LYS A 88 -11.24 2.53 -16.07
C LYS A 88 -9.85 3.16 -15.95
N ALA A 89 -9.49 3.98 -16.92
CA ALA A 89 -8.17 4.67 -16.91
C ALA A 89 -8.22 6.06 -16.28
N ALA A 90 -9.39 6.72 -16.17
CA ALA A 90 -9.50 8.05 -15.62
C ALA A 90 -9.33 8.07 -14.10
N SER A 91 -8.40 8.87 -13.61
CA SER A 91 -8.22 9.11 -12.18
C SER A 91 -9.37 9.91 -11.57
N PRO A 92 -9.68 9.71 -10.28
CA PRO A 92 -10.64 10.55 -9.56
C PRO A 92 -10.13 11.98 -9.40
N GLN A 93 -11.03 12.88 -9.03
CA GLN A 93 -10.65 14.26 -8.79
C GLN A 93 -9.78 14.38 -7.54
N LYS A 94 -8.86 15.35 -7.58
CA LYS A 94 -7.97 15.66 -6.47
C LYS A 94 -8.77 16.20 -5.27
N PRO A 95 -8.44 15.80 -4.02
CA PRO A 95 -8.93 16.48 -2.83
C PRO A 95 -8.51 17.95 -2.79
N TYR A 96 -9.15 18.76 -1.95
CA TYR A 96 -8.86 20.20 -1.79
C TYR A 96 -9.04 20.65 -0.34
N ASN A 97 -8.61 21.86 0.00
CA ASN A 97 -8.69 22.44 1.34
C ASN A 97 -8.07 21.56 2.44
N LEU A 98 -6.77 21.30 2.33
CA LEU A 98 -6.01 20.66 3.40
C LEU A 98 -5.83 21.65 4.55
N THR A 99 -6.28 21.27 5.74
CA THR A 99 -6.16 22.11 6.95
C THR A 99 -5.64 21.31 8.12
N PHE A 100 -4.94 21.98 9.03
CA PHE A 100 -4.38 21.40 10.24
C PHE A 100 -4.90 22.18 11.46
N THR A 101 -5.33 21.45 12.49
CA THR A 101 -5.84 22.02 13.74
C THR A 101 -5.23 21.31 14.93
N THR A 102 -4.53 22.04 15.78
CA THR A 102 -3.96 21.50 17.02
C THR A 102 -5.09 21.10 17.97
N GLN A 103 -4.99 19.89 18.52
CA GLN A 103 -5.91 19.38 19.51
C GLN A 103 -5.43 19.71 20.93
N LYS A 104 -6.33 19.59 21.92
CA LYS A 104 -6.02 19.89 23.33
C LYS A 104 -4.94 18.97 23.93
N ASP A 105 -4.78 17.79 23.38
CA ASP A 105 -3.78 16.78 23.79
C ASP A 105 -2.43 16.95 23.09
N GLY A 106 -2.27 18.00 22.28
CA GLY A 106 -1.05 18.26 21.51
C GLY A 106 -0.96 17.49 20.20
N THR A 107 -1.92 16.63 19.87
CA THR A 107 -2.00 16.01 18.55
C THR A 107 -2.51 17.01 17.51
N MET A 108 -2.35 16.69 16.24
CA MET A 108 -2.81 17.51 15.13
C MET A 108 -3.93 16.78 14.39
N ARG A 109 -5.04 17.46 14.14
CA ARG A 109 -6.09 16.96 13.26
C ARG A 109 -5.89 17.54 11.86
N MET A 110 -5.58 16.68 10.92
CA MET A 110 -5.56 17.00 9.50
C MET A 110 -6.95 16.74 8.91
N THR A 111 -7.48 17.67 8.10
CA THR A 111 -8.76 17.51 7.39
C THR A 111 -8.63 17.97 5.95
N TRP A 112 -9.47 17.41 5.08
CA TRP A 112 -9.54 17.78 3.66
C TRP A 112 -10.98 17.66 3.16
N GLN A 113 -11.22 18.22 1.97
CA GLN A 113 -12.52 18.15 1.30
C GLN A 113 -12.40 17.42 -0.04
N HIS A 114 -13.53 16.94 -0.55
CA HIS A 114 -13.66 16.35 -1.86
C HIS A 114 -15.03 16.68 -2.46
N GLN A 115 -15.11 16.81 -3.77
CA GLN A 115 -16.35 17.21 -4.46
C GLN A 115 -17.47 16.15 -4.35
N VAL A 116 -17.10 14.87 -4.23
CA VAL A 116 -18.06 13.79 -4.07
C VAL A 116 -18.67 13.88 -2.68
N LYS A 117 -20.01 13.72 -2.60
CA LYS A 117 -20.74 13.74 -1.33
C LYS A 117 -20.22 12.67 -0.37
N ASP A 118 -20.34 12.92 0.94
CA ASP A 118 -19.89 12.00 2.00
C ASP A 118 -20.53 10.60 1.92
N THR A 119 -21.71 10.49 1.31
CA THR A 119 -22.41 9.22 1.06
C THR A 119 -21.76 8.36 -0.01
N THR A 120 -20.85 8.92 -0.83
CA THR A 120 -20.15 8.16 -1.87
C THR A 120 -18.83 7.66 -1.30
N MET A 121 -18.64 6.34 -1.33
CA MET A 121 -17.43 5.70 -0.80
C MET A 121 -16.23 5.95 -1.72
N ILE A 122 -15.58 7.09 -1.56
CA ILE A 122 -14.25 7.35 -2.12
C ILE A 122 -13.24 7.29 -0.99
N PRO A 123 -12.36 6.30 -0.99
CA PRO A 123 -11.30 6.22 0.00
C PRO A 123 -10.13 7.16 -0.35
N PHE A 124 -9.41 7.58 0.68
CA PHE A 124 -8.26 8.47 0.60
C PHE A 124 -7.01 7.77 1.12
N ASN A 125 -5.87 8.03 0.48
CA ASN A 125 -4.55 7.67 1.00
C ASN A 125 -3.86 8.92 1.52
N VAL A 126 -3.09 8.74 2.59
CA VAL A 126 -2.31 9.83 3.20
C VAL A 126 -0.84 9.44 3.21
N TYR A 127 0.00 10.37 2.80
CA TYR A 127 1.44 10.23 2.72
C TYR A 127 2.10 11.27 3.62
N SER A 128 3.20 10.89 4.28
CA SER A 128 3.92 11.78 5.19
C SER A 128 5.43 11.50 5.20
N PRO A 129 6.18 12.07 4.26
CA PRO A 129 7.66 12.06 4.30
C PRO A 129 8.22 13.26 5.06
N THR A 130 9.54 13.27 5.20
CA THR A 130 10.32 14.44 5.66
C THR A 130 10.76 15.36 4.52
N SER A 131 10.50 14.99 3.26
CA SER A 131 10.85 15.77 2.06
C SER A 131 9.62 16.37 1.39
N TYR A 132 9.81 17.51 0.75
CA TYR A 132 8.78 18.20 -0.05
C TYR A 132 9.37 18.53 -1.44
N PRO A 133 8.61 18.36 -2.52
CA PRO A 133 7.24 17.83 -2.59
C PRO A 133 7.14 16.35 -2.19
N VAL A 134 5.95 15.95 -1.73
CA VAL A 134 5.68 14.59 -1.28
C VAL A 134 5.68 13.63 -2.46
N ASP A 135 6.55 12.64 -2.44
CA ASP A 135 6.53 11.55 -3.41
C ASP A 135 5.49 10.49 -3.01
N THR A 136 4.38 10.45 -3.76
CA THR A 136 3.30 9.46 -3.55
C THR A 136 3.59 8.10 -4.20
N LYS A 137 4.69 7.95 -4.92
CA LYS A 137 5.11 6.66 -5.49
C LYS A 137 5.97 5.85 -4.53
N ASP A 138 6.52 6.48 -3.51
CA ASP A 138 7.30 5.80 -2.48
C ASP A 138 6.38 5.29 -1.37
N ALA A 139 6.23 3.97 -1.27
CA ALA A 139 5.40 3.31 -0.27
C ALA A 139 5.84 3.60 1.18
N ARG A 140 7.10 3.97 1.41
CA ARG A 140 7.62 4.37 2.73
C ARG A 140 6.94 5.63 3.27
N ASN A 141 6.41 6.45 2.39
CA ASN A 141 5.71 7.69 2.74
C ASN A 141 4.24 7.45 3.12
N LEU A 142 3.69 6.26 2.87
CA LEU A 142 2.28 5.94 3.05
C LEU A 142 1.95 5.68 4.52
N VAL A 143 1.15 6.55 5.13
CA VAL A 143 0.81 6.48 6.57
C VAL A 143 -0.65 6.10 6.83
N ALA A 144 -1.54 6.26 5.85
CA ALA A 144 -2.92 5.76 5.93
C ALA A 144 -3.42 5.34 4.55
N ILE A 145 -4.10 4.19 4.50
CA ILE A 145 -4.57 3.58 3.26
C ILE A 145 -6.08 3.47 3.26
N ARG A 146 -6.71 3.79 2.13
CA ARG A 146 -8.15 3.63 1.85
C ARG A 146 -9.05 4.14 2.98
N ARG A 147 -8.69 5.29 3.54
CA ARG A 147 -9.44 5.90 4.62
C ARG A 147 -10.73 6.50 4.09
N GLN A 148 -11.86 6.15 4.72
CA GLN A 148 -13.17 6.69 4.34
C GLN A 148 -13.39 8.10 4.91
N ALA A 149 -12.89 8.34 6.12
CA ALA A 149 -13.00 9.66 6.76
C ALA A 149 -12.11 10.69 6.05
N ARG A 150 -12.58 11.93 5.99
CA ARG A 150 -11.85 13.08 5.46
C ARG A 150 -11.03 13.79 6.55
N SER A 151 -10.56 13.02 7.50
CA SER A 151 -9.71 13.50 8.58
C SER A 151 -8.78 12.41 9.08
N LEU A 152 -7.63 12.82 9.62
CA LEU A 152 -6.67 11.95 10.27
C LEU A 152 -6.07 12.68 11.46
N LEU A 153 -5.96 12.00 12.60
CA LEU A 153 -5.13 12.46 13.70
C LEU A 153 -3.69 12.06 13.41
N ILE A 154 -2.80 13.02 13.50
CA ILE A 154 -1.37 12.85 13.25
C ILE A 154 -0.58 13.36 14.46
N PRO A 155 0.60 12.81 14.76
CA PRO A 155 1.48 13.39 15.74
C PRO A 155 1.95 14.78 15.28
N SER A 156 2.15 15.69 16.22
CA SER A 156 2.73 17.01 15.93
C SER A 156 4.26 16.88 15.82
N GLU A 157 4.73 16.44 14.65
CA GLU A 157 6.16 16.27 14.37
C GLU A 157 6.66 17.38 13.44
N LYS A 158 7.72 18.08 13.86
CA LYS A 158 8.40 19.07 12.99
C LYS A 158 9.03 18.40 11.78
N GLY A 159 9.00 19.08 10.64
CA GLY A 159 9.65 18.62 9.39
C GLY A 159 8.89 17.53 8.64
N ARG A 160 7.67 17.20 9.03
CA ARG A 160 6.78 16.33 8.24
C ARG A 160 5.98 17.12 7.23
N HIS A 161 5.83 16.57 6.04
CA HIS A 161 4.95 17.08 5.00
C HIS A 161 3.84 16.08 4.75
N TYR A 162 2.68 16.56 4.32
CA TYR A 162 1.52 15.69 4.13
C TYR A 162 0.95 15.85 2.74
N ALA A 163 0.53 14.73 2.16
CA ALA A 163 -0.22 14.70 0.92
C ALA A 163 -1.42 13.77 1.06
N VAL A 164 -2.52 14.13 0.41
CA VAL A 164 -3.74 13.32 0.36
C VAL A 164 -4.12 13.09 -1.09
N THR A 165 -4.41 11.84 -1.41
CA THR A 165 -4.97 11.45 -2.70
C THR A 165 -6.33 10.81 -2.50
N ALA A 166 -7.19 10.86 -3.52
CA ALA A 166 -8.43 10.10 -3.58
C ALA A 166 -8.21 8.86 -4.46
N THR A 167 -8.82 7.74 -4.11
CA THR A 167 -8.80 6.52 -4.94
C THR A 167 -10.21 6.11 -5.32
N ASP A 168 -10.37 5.60 -6.54
CA ASP A 168 -11.63 5.00 -6.97
C ASP A 168 -11.68 3.49 -6.65
N ARG A 169 -12.81 2.85 -6.97
CA ARG A 169 -12.99 1.41 -6.77
C ARG A 169 -12.08 0.54 -7.64
N TYR A 170 -11.48 1.10 -8.67
CA TYR A 170 -10.54 0.41 -9.58
C TYR A 170 -9.07 0.61 -9.19
N GLY A 171 -8.81 1.29 -8.06
CA GLY A 171 -7.46 1.57 -7.60
C GLY A 171 -6.78 2.75 -8.29
N ASN A 172 -7.48 3.48 -9.18
CA ASN A 172 -6.91 4.69 -9.76
C ASN A 172 -6.78 5.76 -8.68
N GLU A 173 -5.63 6.40 -8.63
CA GLU A 173 -5.31 7.44 -7.66
C GLU A 173 -5.31 8.82 -8.31
N SER A 174 -5.82 9.81 -7.60
CA SER A 174 -5.83 11.20 -8.05
C SER A 174 -4.43 11.83 -7.96
N LEU A 175 -4.28 13.00 -8.54
CA LEU A 175 -3.18 13.90 -8.16
C LEU A 175 -3.24 14.19 -6.66
N ALA A 176 -2.08 14.40 -6.06
CA ALA A 176 -1.96 14.67 -4.64
C ALA A 176 -2.38 16.11 -4.30
N LEU A 177 -3.20 16.27 -3.28
CA LEU A 177 -3.31 17.52 -2.53
C LEU A 177 -2.17 17.54 -1.54
N GLN A 178 -1.26 18.48 -1.65
CA GLN A 178 -0.13 18.62 -0.74
C GLN A 178 0.16 20.09 -0.44
N GLU A 179 0.48 20.36 0.80
CA GLU A 179 0.90 21.65 1.31
C GLU A 179 2.07 21.44 2.25
N ALA A 180 3.03 22.36 2.24
CA ALA A 180 4.10 22.34 3.21
C ALA A 180 3.49 22.66 4.60
N TYR A 181 3.56 21.70 5.50
CA TYR A 181 3.20 21.93 6.90
C TYR A 181 4.39 22.55 7.61
N THR A 182 4.24 23.78 8.04
CA THR A 182 5.14 24.44 9.01
C THR A 182 4.46 24.34 10.36
N ALA A 183 4.96 23.45 11.23
CA ALA A 183 4.58 23.55 12.65
C ALA A 183 5.04 24.92 13.13
N ASP A 184 4.11 25.74 13.59
CA ASP A 184 4.44 27.03 14.20
C ASP A 184 5.50 26.81 15.28
N THR A 185 6.55 27.60 15.22
CA THR A 185 7.72 27.60 16.12
C THR A 185 7.33 27.96 17.54
#